data_ccef71dcfeebeb47b9aca7185b042ff9
#
_entry.id   ccef71dcfeebeb47b9aca7185b042ff9
#
_cell.length_a   1.000
_cell.length_b   1.000
_cell.length_c   1.000
_cell.angle_alpha   90.00
_cell.angle_beta   90.00
_cell.angle_gamma   90.00
#
_symmetry.space_group_name_H-M   'P 1'
#
loop_
_entity.id
_entity.type
_entity.pdbx_description
1 polymer ?
#
loop_
_entity_poly.entity_id
_entity_poly.type
_entity_poly.pdbx_seq_one_letter_code
_entity_poly.pdbx_strand_id
1 'polypeptide(L)'
;MAVKEKTVMALMTSYNPINGHWAASNYDLCTTVLRGEWGYEGIVMTDWRAKMNDVVEGGEESNQDTRDMVRSQNDVYMIVNNNGAEVNLNSDNTESSVEAGTLTVGELQRAAMNICNFILNAPVIERELVDTDVAKYYPAAPVDKAEYQQFNLSDDNKVMFDCGKEATMIVEEDAEYTIIVNISFAKSNLAQSAVNVNVNGETMVVIQINGTDGNWITQKLCKVKLDKGAYNIKLEDVLAGIKVKYMQFKKLKKK
;
A
#
# COMPACT_ATOMS: atom_id res chain seq x y z
N MET A 1 20.87 -20.26 -10.57
CA MET A 1 20.02 -19.93 -9.37
C MET A 1 19.77 -18.43 -9.39
N ALA A 2 18.52 -17.99 -9.33
CA ALA A 2 18.10 -16.60 -9.59
C ALA A 2 18.92 -15.51 -8.85
N VAL A 3 19.30 -15.74 -7.61
CA VAL A 3 20.16 -14.81 -6.86
C VAL A 3 21.53 -14.66 -7.47
N LYS A 4 22.21 -15.78 -7.80
CA LYS A 4 23.56 -15.76 -8.39
C LYS A 4 23.57 -15.17 -9.80
N GLU A 5 22.45 -15.27 -10.51
CA GLU A 5 22.26 -14.63 -11.83
C GLU A 5 21.85 -13.15 -11.74
N LYS A 6 21.78 -12.58 -10.54
CA LYS A 6 21.38 -11.19 -10.27
C LYS A 6 20.01 -10.79 -10.86
N THR A 7 19.09 -11.77 -10.99
CA THR A 7 17.74 -11.53 -11.55
C THR A 7 16.69 -11.23 -10.48
N VAL A 8 17.06 -11.30 -9.18
CA VAL A 8 16.19 -11.04 -8.05
C VAL A 8 16.74 -9.87 -7.26
N MET A 9 15.93 -8.84 -7.08
CA MET A 9 16.29 -7.61 -6.37
C MET A 9 15.58 -7.47 -5.01
N ALA A 10 14.55 -8.28 -4.75
CA ALA A 10 13.84 -8.32 -3.47
C ALA A 10 13.56 -9.76 -3.06
N LEU A 11 13.80 -10.07 -1.79
CA LEU A 11 13.53 -11.38 -1.19
C LEU A 11 12.74 -11.19 0.10
N MET A 12 11.89 -12.15 0.42
CA MET A 12 11.13 -12.20 1.66
C MET A 12 11.52 -13.42 2.46
N THR A 13 11.77 -13.23 3.76
CA THR A 13 12.05 -14.33 4.68
C THR A 13 10.75 -15.02 5.11
N SER A 14 10.83 -16.33 5.33
CA SER A 14 9.68 -17.18 5.68
C SER A 14 9.34 -17.17 7.18
N TYR A 15 8.16 -17.69 7.54
CA TYR A 15 7.68 -17.81 8.92
C TYR A 15 8.20 -19.03 9.67
N ASN A 16 9.33 -19.57 9.34
CA ASN A 16 9.84 -20.75 10.01
C ASN A 16 11.26 -20.55 10.53
N PRO A 17 11.62 -21.22 11.62
CA PRO A 17 12.99 -21.27 12.08
C PRO A 17 13.82 -22.24 11.21
N ILE A 18 15.11 -21.91 11.06
CA ILE A 18 16.14 -22.74 10.45
C ILE A 18 17.26 -22.87 11.45
N ASN A 19 17.59 -24.08 11.87
CA ASN A 19 18.62 -24.37 12.89
C ASN A 19 18.41 -23.59 14.21
N GLY A 20 17.16 -23.41 14.64
CA GLY A 20 16.84 -22.72 15.89
C GLY A 20 16.69 -21.20 15.79
N HIS A 21 17.00 -20.59 14.65
CA HIS A 21 16.87 -19.15 14.41
C HIS A 21 15.72 -18.88 13.42
N TRP A 22 14.83 -17.96 13.78
CA TRP A 22 13.76 -17.53 12.89
C TRP A 22 14.34 -16.88 11.64
N ALA A 23 13.81 -17.21 10.46
CA ALA A 23 14.37 -16.78 9.19
C ALA A 23 14.53 -15.25 9.10
N ALA A 24 13.64 -14.49 9.75
CA ALA A 24 13.69 -13.02 9.78
C ALA A 24 14.89 -12.46 10.56
N SER A 25 15.46 -13.20 11.50
CA SER A 25 16.64 -12.83 12.29
C SER A 25 17.80 -13.83 12.16
N ASN A 26 17.78 -14.67 11.13
CA ASN A 26 18.82 -15.66 10.91
C ASN A 26 20.02 -15.05 10.20
N TYR A 27 21.07 -14.75 10.97
CA TYR A 27 22.31 -14.16 10.46
C TYR A 27 23.00 -15.04 9.43
N ASP A 28 23.08 -16.35 9.66
CA ASP A 28 23.72 -17.26 8.73
C ASP A 28 23.00 -17.30 7.40
N LEU A 29 21.66 -17.33 7.42
CA LEU A 29 20.86 -17.32 6.22
C LEU A 29 20.98 -16.00 5.45
N CYS A 30 20.73 -14.86 6.10
CA CYS A 30 20.61 -13.58 5.44
C CYS A 30 21.96 -12.91 5.18
N THR A 31 22.91 -13.03 6.11
CA THR A 31 24.22 -12.41 5.99
C THR A 31 25.25 -13.35 5.40
N THR A 32 25.51 -14.48 6.05
CA THR A 32 26.61 -15.36 5.63
C THR A 32 26.35 -15.97 4.26
N VAL A 33 25.23 -16.64 4.09
CA VAL A 33 24.94 -17.35 2.83
C VAL A 33 24.45 -16.38 1.76
N LEU A 34 23.36 -15.64 2.03
CA LEU A 34 22.70 -14.85 1.00
C LEU A 34 23.60 -13.71 0.50
N ARG A 35 24.10 -12.87 1.42
CA ARG A 35 24.92 -11.71 1.03
C ARG A 35 26.40 -12.08 0.84
N GLY A 36 26.96 -12.90 1.72
CA GLY A 36 28.37 -13.27 1.68
C GLY A 36 28.69 -14.26 0.56
N GLU A 37 28.09 -15.45 0.56
CA GLU A 37 28.43 -16.49 -0.40
C GLU A 37 27.80 -16.28 -1.78
N TRP A 38 26.54 -15.78 -1.82
CA TRP A 38 25.81 -15.62 -3.07
C TRP A 38 25.92 -14.22 -3.65
N GLY A 39 26.51 -13.27 -2.92
CA GLY A 39 26.73 -11.89 -3.38
C GLY A 39 25.41 -11.13 -3.62
N TYR A 40 24.41 -11.35 -2.79
CA TYR A 40 23.12 -10.67 -2.94
C TYR A 40 23.19 -9.22 -2.49
N GLU A 41 22.84 -8.30 -3.40
CA GLU A 41 22.90 -6.85 -3.20
C GLU A 41 21.51 -6.21 -3.09
N GLY A 42 20.45 -7.00 -3.24
CA GLY A 42 19.07 -6.52 -3.17
C GLY A 42 18.57 -6.34 -1.73
N ILE A 43 17.30 -5.95 -1.63
CA ILE A 43 16.60 -5.77 -0.36
C ILE A 43 16.08 -7.11 0.18
N VAL A 44 16.18 -7.30 1.48
CA VAL A 44 15.53 -8.40 2.20
C VAL A 44 14.44 -7.82 3.08
N MET A 45 13.26 -8.40 3.04
CA MET A 45 12.14 -8.02 3.89
C MET A 45 11.61 -9.22 4.66
N THR A 46 10.95 -8.98 5.78
CA THR A 46 10.23 -10.03 6.49
C THR A 46 8.91 -10.34 5.81
N ASP A 47 8.28 -11.46 6.14
CA ASP A 47 6.84 -11.62 5.96
C ASP A 47 6.08 -10.79 7.02
N TRP A 48 4.74 -10.68 6.89
CA TRP A 48 3.90 -9.87 7.78
C TRP A 48 4.01 -10.32 9.23
N ARG A 49 4.42 -9.39 10.12
CA ARG A 49 4.57 -9.65 11.58
C ARG A 49 5.39 -10.90 11.88
N ALA A 50 6.41 -11.16 11.07
CA ALA A 50 7.30 -12.28 11.29
C ALA A 50 7.92 -12.22 12.68
N LYS A 51 8.14 -13.39 13.23
CA LYS A 51 8.85 -13.54 14.51
C LYS A 51 10.35 -13.56 14.29
N MET A 52 11.06 -13.12 15.29
CA MET A 52 12.51 -13.04 15.36
C MET A 52 12.97 -13.61 16.71
N ASN A 53 14.21 -13.98 16.81
CA ASN A 53 14.86 -14.35 18.06
C ASN A 53 16.34 -13.96 18.02
N ASP A 54 17.05 -14.09 19.12
CA ASP A 54 18.45 -13.70 19.22
C ASP A 54 19.30 -14.37 18.13
N VAL A 55 20.14 -13.61 17.45
CA VAL A 55 20.94 -14.08 16.31
C VAL A 55 22.04 -15.07 16.71
N VAL A 56 22.41 -15.12 17.99
CA VAL A 56 23.45 -15.99 18.53
C VAL A 56 22.85 -17.17 19.28
N GLU A 57 21.98 -16.88 20.27
CA GLU A 57 21.43 -17.87 21.18
C GLU A 57 20.16 -18.54 20.66
N GLY A 58 19.46 -17.91 19.70
CA GLY A 58 18.13 -18.36 19.31
C GLY A 58 17.10 -18.07 20.40
N GLY A 59 16.48 -19.13 20.95
CA GLY A 59 15.59 -19.01 22.09
C GLY A 59 14.20 -18.49 21.78
N GLU A 60 13.60 -17.77 22.74
CA GLU A 60 12.23 -17.28 22.64
C GLU A 60 12.03 -16.32 21.47
N GLU A 61 10.89 -16.44 20.86
CA GLU A 61 10.52 -15.67 19.67
C GLU A 61 9.69 -14.43 20.00
N SER A 62 9.91 -13.34 19.29
CA SER A 62 9.13 -12.12 19.40
C SER A 62 8.96 -11.45 18.04
N ASN A 63 7.81 -10.86 17.77
CA ASN A 63 7.59 -9.98 16.61
C ASN A 63 8.00 -8.52 16.89
N GLN A 64 8.62 -8.26 18.04
CA GLN A 64 9.11 -6.95 18.47
C GLN A 64 10.65 -6.88 18.48
N ASP A 65 11.34 -7.99 18.20
CA ASP A 65 12.80 -8.05 18.24
C ASP A 65 13.45 -7.62 16.92
N THR A 66 13.16 -6.39 16.51
CA THR A 66 13.70 -5.79 15.28
C THR A 66 15.21 -5.53 15.35
N ARG A 67 15.80 -5.46 16.54
CA ARG A 67 17.26 -5.43 16.72
C ARG A 67 17.94 -6.58 15.97
N ASP A 68 17.51 -7.81 16.20
CA ASP A 68 18.14 -8.99 15.62
C ASP A 68 17.78 -9.18 14.14
N MET A 69 16.64 -8.67 13.71
CA MET A 69 16.32 -8.53 12.28
C MET A 69 17.34 -7.64 11.57
N VAL A 70 17.60 -6.43 12.09
CA VAL A 70 18.58 -5.48 11.52
C VAL A 70 19.99 -6.08 11.51
N ARG A 71 20.39 -6.76 12.58
CA ARG A 71 21.68 -7.47 12.68
C ARG A 71 21.86 -8.49 11.59
N SER A 72 20.84 -9.29 11.32
CA SER A 72 20.89 -10.33 10.29
C SER A 72 20.85 -9.77 8.86
N GLN A 73 20.78 -8.45 8.67
CA GLN A 73 20.63 -7.77 7.38
C GLN A 73 19.32 -8.11 6.67
N ASN A 74 18.27 -8.28 7.43
CA ASN A 74 16.91 -8.17 6.94
C ASN A 74 16.53 -6.67 7.03
N ASP A 75 16.28 -6.02 5.90
CA ASP A 75 16.32 -4.56 5.81
C ASP A 75 14.97 -3.91 6.13
N VAL A 76 13.87 -4.63 5.93
CA VAL A 76 12.52 -4.08 6.03
C VAL A 76 11.60 -5.02 6.81
N TYR A 77 11.00 -4.49 7.87
CA TYR A 77 9.96 -5.20 8.60
C TYR A 77 8.59 -4.96 7.97
N MET A 78 7.92 -6.04 7.59
CA MET A 78 6.58 -6.00 7.05
C MET A 78 5.55 -5.81 8.15
N ILE A 79 5.40 -4.58 8.58
CA ILE A 79 4.35 -4.16 9.50
C ILE A 79 3.72 -2.88 8.95
N VAL A 80 2.40 -2.89 8.78
CA VAL A 80 1.68 -1.69 8.37
C VAL A 80 0.79 -1.24 9.51
N ASN A 81 1.19 -0.12 10.09
CA ASN A 81 0.30 0.75 10.81
C ASN A 81 0.20 2.04 9.99
N ASN A 82 -1.01 2.44 9.63
CA ASN A 82 -1.29 3.56 8.71
C ASN A 82 -0.91 4.94 9.26
N ASN A 83 -0.24 5.03 10.40
CA ASN A 83 -0.02 6.27 11.13
C ASN A 83 1.42 6.82 11.04
N GLY A 84 2.20 6.30 10.10
CA GLY A 84 3.56 6.77 9.89
C GLY A 84 4.60 6.07 10.77
N ALA A 85 5.86 6.21 10.35
CA ALA A 85 7.00 5.58 10.99
C ALA A 85 7.50 6.33 12.24
N GLU A 86 6.96 7.52 12.49
CA GLU A 86 7.33 8.39 13.62
C GLU A 86 6.80 7.91 14.98
N VAL A 87 5.89 6.94 14.97
CA VAL A 87 5.32 6.37 16.20
C VAL A 87 5.59 4.86 16.22
N ASN A 88 6.28 4.39 17.24
CA ASN A 88 6.55 2.97 17.46
C ASN A 88 5.30 2.23 17.98
N LEU A 89 4.31 2.03 17.08
CA LEU A 89 3.05 1.35 17.39
C LEU A 89 3.19 -0.15 17.64
N ASN A 90 4.29 -0.75 17.18
CA ASN A 90 4.58 -2.16 17.41
C ASN A 90 5.30 -2.40 18.75
N SER A 91 5.75 -1.33 19.42
CA SER A 91 6.58 -1.42 20.62
C SER A 91 7.82 -2.30 20.39
N ASP A 92 8.43 -2.17 19.18
CA ASP A 92 9.66 -2.90 18.86
C ASP A 92 10.87 -2.34 19.63
N ASN A 93 11.93 -3.14 19.70
CA ASN A 93 13.10 -2.84 20.51
C ASN A 93 14.21 -2.05 19.77
N THR A 94 13.98 -1.49 18.58
CA THR A 94 15.03 -0.81 17.81
C THR A 94 15.62 0.36 18.57
N GLU A 95 14.80 1.33 18.98
CA GLU A 95 15.23 2.55 19.66
C GLU A 95 15.91 2.23 21.00
N SER A 96 15.27 1.44 21.83
CA SER A 96 15.81 1.02 23.13
C SER A 96 17.13 0.25 23.01
N SER A 97 17.32 -0.52 21.94
CA SER A 97 18.54 -1.26 21.69
C SER A 97 19.69 -0.35 21.25
N VAL A 98 19.40 0.73 20.51
CA VAL A 98 20.40 1.77 20.18
C VAL A 98 20.81 2.52 21.44
N GLU A 99 19.87 2.94 22.27
CA GLU A 99 20.13 3.62 23.54
C GLU A 99 20.97 2.75 24.49
N ALA A 100 20.67 1.47 24.56
CA ALA A 100 21.43 0.49 25.36
C ALA A 100 22.79 0.09 24.75
N GLY A 101 23.09 0.52 23.51
CA GLY A 101 24.30 0.14 22.79
C GLY A 101 24.33 -1.33 22.34
N THR A 102 23.18 -2.02 22.38
CA THR A 102 23.04 -3.41 21.91
C THR A 102 22.72 -3.52 20.42
N LEU A 103 22.34 -2.44 19.78
CA LEU A 103 22.27 -2.25 18.32
C LEU A 103 23.08 -1.00 17.98
N THR A 104 23.96 -1.11 16.98
CA THR A 104 24.80 0.01 16.58
C THR A 104 24.15 0.86 15.48
N VAL A 105 24.46 2.15 15.47
CA VAL A 105 24.06 3.05 14.36
C VAL A 105 24.59 2.53 13.01
N GLY A 106 25.78 1.90 13.00
CA GLY A 106 26.34 1.29 11.79
C GLY A 106 25.52 0.16 11.21
N GLU A 107 24.86 -0.65 12.05
CA GLU A 107 23.95 -1.71 11.60
C GLU A 107 22.67 -1.12 10.96
N LEU A 108 22.13 -0.05 11.52
CA LEU A 108 21.00 0.68 10.91
C LEU A 108 21.40 1.36 9.60
N GLN A 109 22.57 1.99 9.56
CA GLN A 109 23.10 2.61 8.34
C GLN A 109 23.28 1.58 7.22
N ARG A 110 23.74 0.37 7.55
CA ARG A 110 23.87 -0.72 6.58
C ARG A 110 22.52 -1.12 5.99
N ALA A 111 21.47 -1.30 6.82
CA ALA A 111 20.12 -1.55 6.32
C ALA A 111 19.61 -0.41 5.43
N ALA A 112 19.81 0.84 5.84
CA ALA A 112 19.47 2.00 5.05
C ALA A 112 20.22 2.04 3.71
N MET A 113 21.51 1.69 3.68
CA MET A 113 22.30 1.59 2.45
C MET A 113 21.77 0.52 1.50
N ASN A 114 21.37 -0.66 2.02
CA ASN A 114 20.75 -1.70 1.20
C ASN A 114 19.46 -1.21 0.54
N ILE A 115 18.63 -0.49 1.28
CA ILE A 115 17.38 0.11 0.76
C ILE A 115 17.70 1.18 -0.29
N CYS A 116 18.65 2.10 -0.02
CA CYS A 116 19.05 3.12 -0.97
C CYS A 116 19.61 2.51 -2.26
N ASN A 117 20.46 1.50 -2.17
CA ASN A 117 20.99 0.79 -3.32
C ASN A 117 19.89 0.12 -4.15
N PHE A 118 18.92 -0.50 -3.50
CA PHE A 118 17.75 -1.07 -4.18
C PHE A 118 16.98 0.00 -4.95
N ILE A 119 16.70 1.15 -4.33
CA ILE A 119 15.96 2.25 -4.96
C ILE A 119 16.75 2.81 -6.16
N LEU A 120 18.04 3.08 -5.99
CA LEU A 120 18.89 3.65 -7.05
C LEU A 120 19.03 2.74 -8.26
N ASN A 121 18.94 1.42 -8.08
CA ASN A 121 19.01 0.44 -9.16
C ASN A 121 17.61 0.00 -9.65
N ALA A 122 16.54 0.51 -9.07
CA ALA A 122 15.19 0.18 -9.50
C ALA A 122 14.84 0.89 -10.81
N PRO A 123 14.27 0.18 -11.82
CA PRO A 123 13.91 0.80 -13.11
C PRO A 123 12.94 1.97 -12.98
N VAL A 124 12.22 2.07 -11.86
CA VAL A 124 11.29 3.17 -11.59
C VAL A 124 12.00 4.52 -11.44
N ILE A 125 13.27 4.54 -11.05
CA ILE A 125 14.04 5.79 -10.86
C ILE A 125 14.30 6.51 -12.19
N GLU A 126 14.34 5.76 -13.30
CA GLU A 126 14.54 6.29 -14.65
C GLU A 126 13.22 6.73 -15.31
N ARG A 127 12.08 6.46 -14.67
CA ARG A 127 10.79 6.87 -15.22
C ARG A 127 10.57 8.36 -15.00
N GLU A 128 9.98 8.99 -15.99
CA GLU A 128 9.48 10.36 -15.86
C GLU A 128 8.55 10.48 -14.66
N LEU A 129 8.81 11.49 -13.81
CA LEU A 129 7.93 11.78 -12.68
C LEU A 129 6.57 12.22 -13.21
N VAL A 130 5.58 11.35 -13.06
CA VAL A 130 4.19 11.73 -13.33
C VAL A 130 3.67 12.47 -12.10
N ASP A 131 3.27 13.71 -12.29
CA ASP A 131 2.59 14.48 -11.25
C ASP A 131 1.25 13.81 -10.94
N THR A 132 1.19 13.07 -9.82
CA THR A 132 -0.02 12.38 -9.37
C THR A 132 -1.13 13.34 -8.93
N ASP A 133 -0.81 14.64 -8.79
CA ASP A 133 -1.77 15.68 -8.48
C ASP A 133 -2.43 16.27 -9.73
N VAL A 134 -1.96 15.89 -10.94
CA VAL A 134 -2.61 16.23 -12.21
C VAL A 134 -3.90 15.43 -12.36
N ALA A 135 -4.98 16.11 -12.67
CA ALA A 135 -6.26 15.47 -12.91
C ALA A 135 -6.21 14.60 -14.17
N LYS A 136 -6.52 13.31 -14.06
CA LYS A 136 -6.72 12.45 -15.23
C LYS A 136 -7.93 12.91 -16.02
N TYR A 137 -7.77 12.98 -17.34
CA TYR A 137 -8.85 13.32 -18.28
C TYR A 137 -9.65 12.08 -18.67
N TYR A 138 -10.97 12.17 -18.55
CA TYR A 138 -11.92 11.16 -19.02
C TYR A 138 -12.92 11.82 -19.95
N PRO A 139 -12.94 11.48 -21.26
CA PRO A 139 -13.90 12.01 -22.20
C PRO A 139 -15.30 11.47 -21.93
N ALA A 140 -16.32 12.27 -22.22
CA ALA A 140 -17.68 11.79 -22.24
C ALA A 140 -17.88 10.77 -23.36
N ALA A 141 -18.71 9.75 -23.11
CA ALA A 141 -19.07 8.74 -24.08
C ALA A 141 -20.61 8.65 -24.20
N PRO A 142 -21.13 8.16 -25.34
CA PRO A 142 -22.55 7.85 -25.44
C PRO A 142 -22.95 6.84 -24.37
N VAL A 143 -23.95 7.16 -23.57
CA VAL A 143 -24.51 6.28 -22.54
C VAL A 143 -25.97 6.06 -22.85
N ASP A 144 -26.41 4.80 -22.86
CA ASP A 144 -27.84 4.49 -22.92
C ASP A 144 -28.47 4.85 -21.57
N LYS A 145 -29.30 5.90 -21.59
CA LYS A 145 -29.86 6.52 -20.38
C LYS A 145 -31.07 5.77 -19.81
N ALA A 146 -31.56 4.75 -20.49
CA ALA A 146 -32.85 4.16 -20.19
C ALA A 146 -32.85 3.17 -19.01
N GLU A 147 -31.69 2.60 -18.66
CA GLU A 147 -31.64 1.47 -17.74
C GLU A 147 -31.09 1.78 -16.34
N TYR A 148 -30.39 2.93 -16.12
CA TYR A 148 -29.66 3.17 -14.88
C TYR A 148 -30.17 4.38 -14.11
N GLN A 149 -29.95 4.35 -12.79
CA GLN A 149 -30.15 5.53 -11.95
C GLN A 149 -29.32 6.70 -12.48
N GLN A 150 -29.95 7.85 -12.70
CA GLN A 150 -29.28 9.07 -13.17
C GLN A 150 -29.04 10.03 -12.02
N PHE A 151 -27.88 10.68 -12.03
CA PHE A 151 -27.61 11.82 -11.18
C PHE A 151 -26.80 12.89 -11.91
N ASN A 152 -27.06 14.14 -11.58
CA ASN A 152 -26.33 15.27 -12.12
C ASN A 152 -25.17 15.63 -11.18
N LEU A 153 -23.98 15.84 -11.72
CA LEU A 153 -22.90 16.44 -10.97
C LEU A 153 -23.11 17.96 -10.88
N SER A 154 -23.41 18.40 -9.66
CA SER A 154 -23.32 19.80 -9.27
C SER A 154 -22.20 19.97 -8.25
N ASP A 155 -21.92 21.21 -7.83
CA ASP A 155 -20.94 21.47 -6.79
C ASP A 155 -21.24 20.68 -5.51
N ASP A 156 -20.26 19.92 -5.02
CA ASP A 156 -20.32 19.14 -3.75
C ASP A 156 -21.34 18.00 -3.69
N ASN A 157 -21.80 17.44 -4.80
CA ASN A 157 -22.75 16.31 -4.79
C ASN A 157 -22.16 15.06 -4.14
N LYS A 158 -22.91 14.54 -3.18
CA LYS A 158 -22.73 13.21 -2.60
C LYS A 158 -23.70 12.25 -3.26
N VAL A 159 -23.14 11.31 -4.01
CA VAL A 159 -23.95 10.31 -4.72
C VAL A 159 -23.94 9.01 -3.91
N MET A 160 -25.10 8.46 -3.70
CA MET A 160 -25.28 7.20 -2.99
C MET A 160 -25.66 6.12 -4.00
N PHE A 161 -24.77 5.14 -4.20
CA PHE A 161 -25.10 3.93 -4.94
C PHE A 161 -24.28 2.74 -4.46
N ASP A 162 -24.86 1.56 -4.58
CA ASP A 162 -24.30 0.33 -4.05
C ASP A 162 -23.23 -0.27 -4.99
N CYS A 163 -22.29 -1.02 -4.42
CA CYS A 163 -21.38 -1.84 -5.21
C CYS A 163 -22.15 -2.85 -6.07
N GLY A 164 -21.66 -3.08 -7.28
CA GLY A 164 -22.27 -3.96 -8.28
C GLY A 164 -23.38 -3.32 -9.10
N LYS A 165 -23.82 -2.10 -8.75
CA LYS A 165 -24.80 -1.34 -9.54
C LYS A 165 -24.13 -0.35 -10.46
N GLU A 166 -24.81 -0.06 -11.57
CA GLU A 166 -24.43 0.99 -12.51
C GLU A 166 -25.33 2.20 -12.36
N ALA A 167 -24.77 3.36 -12.66
CA ALA A 167 -25.48 4.63 -12.67
C ALA A 167 -25.01 5.49 -13.84
N THR A 168 -25.88 6.39 -14.31
CA THR A 168 -25.52 7.42 -15.30
C THR A 168 -25.22 8.74 -14.58
N MET A 169 -23.98 9.18 -14.69
CA MET A 169 -23.53 10.46 -14.17
C MET A 169 -23.60 11.52 -15.30
N ILE A 170 -24.28 12.61 -15.05
CA ILE A 170 -24.39 13.75 -15.97
C ILE A 170 -23.51 14.87 -15.47
N VAL A 171 -22.54 15.26 -16.29
CA VAL A 171 -21.64 16.40 -16.08
C VAL A 171 -22.16 17.58 -16.89
N GLU A 172 -22.51 18.67 -16.22
CA GLU A 172 -23.16 19.81 -16.87
C GLU A 172 -22.19 20.77 -17.56
N GLU A 173 -20.92 20.78 -17.13
CA GLU A 173 -19.85 21.61 -17.71
C GLU A 173 -18.49 20.95 -17.56
N ASP A 174 -17.55 21.29 -18.42
CA ASP A 174 -16.16 20.84 -18.35
C ASP A 174 -15.52 21.34 -17.04
N ALA A 175 -15.07 20.43 -16.20
CA ALA A 175 -14.44 20.79 -14.94
C ALA A 175 -13.50 19.71 -14.40
N GLU A 176 -12.70 20.12 -13.42
CA GLU A 176 -11.89 19.22 -12.61
C GLU A 176 -12.57 18.96 -11.26
N TYR A 177 -12.53 17.72 -10.86
CA TYR A 177 -13.14 17.25 -9.61
C TYR A 177 -12.12 16.49 -8.77
N THR A 178 -12.21 16.64 -7.44
CA THR A 178 -11.60 15.71 -6.50
C THR A 178 -12.63 14.67 -6.09
N ILE A 179 -12.27 13.39 -6.20
CA ILE A 179 -13.13 12.29 -5.76
C ILE A 179 -12.86 12.00 -4.29
N ILE A 180 -13.92 11.96 -3.50
CA ILE A 180 -13.92 11.63 -2.08
C ILE A 180 -14.93 10.52 -1.87
N VAL A 181 -14.59 9.52 -1.06
CA VAL A 181 -15.48 8.41 -0.74
C VAL A 181 -15.62 8.23 0.77
N ASN A 182 -16.81 7.89 1.23
CA ASN A 182 -17.05 7.46 2.61
C ASN A 182 -17.41 5.99 2.58
N ILE A 183 -16.56 5.17 3.19
CA ILE A 183 -16.59 3.71 3.09
C ILE A 183 -16.39 3.04 4.45
N SER A 184 -16.82 1.80 4.54
CA SER A 184 -16.67 0.93 5.72
C SER A 184 -16.40 -0.50 5.28
N PHE A 185 -15.57 -1.21 6.04
CA PHE A 185 -15.32 -2.63 5.86
C PHE A 185 -15.36 -3.34 7.21
N ALA A 186 -16.38 -4.19 7.42
CA ALA A 186 -16.67 -4.85 8.70
C ALA A 186 -15.71 -6.02 8.99
N LYS A 187 -14.42 -5.80 8.80
CA LYS A 187 -13.34 -6.74 9.15
C LYS A 187 -12.32 -6.02 10.01
N SER A 188 -11.45 -6.79 10.68
CA SER A 188 -10.35 -6.23 11.46
C SER A 188 -9.39 -5.45 10.56
N ASN A 189 -8.61 -4.56 11.13
CA ASN A 189 -7.64 -3.72 10.43
C ASN A 189 -6.58 -4.50 9.63
N LEU A 190 -6.44 -5.80 9.86
CA LEU A 190 -5.53 -6.69 9.10
C LEU A 190 -6.14 -7.17 7.78
N ALA A 191 -7.47 -7.12 7.64
CA ALA A 191 -8.10 -7.51 6.38
C ALA A 191 -7.97 -6.38 5.37
N GLN A 192 -7.61 -6.71 4.13
CA GLN A 192 -7.52 -5.76 3.02
C GLN A 192 -8.57 -6.09 1.96
N SER A 193 -9.12 -5.08 1.35
CA SER A 193 -10.03 -5.21 0.21
C SER A 193 -9.92 -4.01 -0.71
N ALA A 194 -10.59 -4.08 -1.87
CA ALA A 194 -10.61 -3.01 -2.84
C ALA A 194 -11.96 -2.94 -3.57
N VAL A 195 -12.28 -1.74 -4.08
CA VAL A 195 -13.38 -1.49 -5.00
C VAL A 195 -12.85 -0.76 -6.22
N ASN A 196 -13.12 -1.27 -7.40
CA ASN A 196 -12.87 -0.58 -8.64
C ASN A 196 -13.99 0.42 -8.92
N VAL A 197 -13.63 1.66 -9.20
CA VAL A 197 -14.55 2.67 -9.74
C VAL A 197 -14.34 2.69 -11.24
N ASN A 198 -15.26 2.12 -11.98
CA ASN A 198 -15.23 2.09 -13.43
C ASN A 198 -16.05 3.24 -14.01
N VAL A 199 -15.52 3.89 -15.02
CA VAL A 199 -16.19 4.94 -15.78
C VAL A 199 -16.11 4.58 -17.26
N ASN A 200 -17.26 4.50 -17.93
CA ASN A 200 -17.37 4.09 -19.33
C ASN A 200 -16.63 2.75 -19.64
N GLY A 201 -16.64 1.82 -18.68
CA GLY A 201 -16.00 0.51 -18.80
C GLY A 201 -14.50 0.47 -18.45
N GLU A 202 -13.86 1.61 -18.16
CA GLU A 202 -12.47 1.69 -17.76
C GLU A 202 -12.33 1.97 -16.26
N THR A 203 -11.38 1.33 -15.61
CA THR A 203 -11.11 1.59 -14.18
C THR A 203 -10.48 2.98 -14.01
N MET A 204 -11.24 3.89 -13.44
CA MET A 204 -10.80 5.24 -13.12
C MET A 204 -9.90 5.27 -11.88
N VAL A 205 -10.32 4.59 -10.82
CA VAL A 205 -9.58 4.52 -9.56
C VAL A 205 -9.91 3.23 -8.82
N VAL A 206 -8.93 2.71 -8.09
CA VAL A 206 -9.10 1.59 -7.16
C VAL A 206 -9.12 2.15 -5.74
N ILE A 207 -10.22 1.95 -5.03
CA ILE A 207 -10.34 2.29 -3.62
C ILE A 207 -9.79 1.13 -2.81
N GLN A 208 -8.61 1.30 -2.23
CA GLN A 208 -8.05 0.32 -1.31
C GLN A 208 -8.46 0.65 0.12
N ILE A 209 -8.85 -0.35 0.88
CA ILE A 209 -9.28 -0.19 2.27
C ILE A 209 -8.79 -1.36 3.13
N ASN A 210 -8.26 -1.03 4.30
CA ASN A 210 -8.10 -2.00 5.37
C ASN A 210 -9.42 -2.12 6.15
N GLY A 211 -9.57 -3.20 6.90
CA GLY A 211 -10.72 -3.35 7.77
C GLY A 211 -10.87 -2.17 8.73
N THR A 212 -12.09 -1.69 8.90
CA THR A 212 -12.42 -0.55 9.75
C THR A 212 -13.23 -0.93 10.98
N ASP A 213 -13.34 -2.24 11.26
CA ASP A 213 -14.24 -2.77 12.30
C ASP A 213 -15.68 -2.27 12.17
N GLY A 214 -16.10 -2.01 10.92
CA GLY A 214 -17.43 -1.47 10.60
C GLY A 214 -17.56 0.05 10.75
N ASN A 215 -16.51 0.76 11.15
CA ASN A 215 -16.52 2.22 11.23
C ASN A 215 -16.47 2.84 9.84
N TRP A 216 -17.12 4.00 9.69
CA TRP A 216 -17.11 4.77 8.46
C TRP A 216 -15.89 5.68 8.40
N ILE A 217 -15.09 5.55 7.34
CA ILE A 217 -13.94 6.42 7.09
C ILE A 217 -14.14 7.19 5.80
N THR A 218 -13.53 8.38 5.71
CA THR A 218 -13.55 9.21 4.51
C THR A 218 -12.17 9.25 3.90
N GLN A 219 -12.07 8.90 2.62
CA GLN A 219 -10.82 8.93 1.85
C GLN A 219 -10.94 9.92 0.69
N LYS A 220 -9.90 10.72 0.49
CA LYS A 220 -9.68 11.48 -0.74
C LYS A 220 -8.92 10.58 -1.69
N LEU A 221 -9.43 10.38 -2.90
CA LEU A 221 -8.86 9.46 -3.89
C LEU A 221 -7.94 10.18 -4.89
N CYS A 222 -8.53 10.70 -5.94
CA CYS A 222 -7.78 11.30 -7.04
C CYS A 222 -8.48 12.56 -7.57
N LYS A 223 -7.81 13.27 -8.47
CA LYS A 223 -8.42 14.33 -9.28
C LYS A 223 -8.74 13.78 -10.66
N VAL A 224 -9.86 14.19 -11.20
CA VAL A 224 -10.31 13.83 -12.55
C VAL A 224 -10.76 15.08 -13.29
N LYS A 225 -10.51 15.11 -14.59
CA LYS A 225 -11.07 16.11 -15.50
C LYS A 225 -12.14 15.43 -16.33
N LEU A 226 -13.35 15.96 -16.27
CA LEU A 226 -14.52 15.46 -16.98
C LEU A 226 -15.05 16.55 -17.90
N ASP A 227 -15.37 16.16 -19.12
CA ASP A 227 -16.08 17.03 -20.07
C ASP A 227 -17.57 17.02 -19.77
N LYS A 228 -18.27 18.01 -20.27
CA LYS A 228 -19.73 18.02 -20.28
C LYS A 228 -20.25 16.80 -21.03
N GLY A 229 -21.13 16.04 -20.40
CA GLY A 229 -21.73 14.87 -21.02
C GLY A 229 -22.21 13.83 -20.03
N ALA A 230 -22.50 12.64 -20.55
CA ALA A 230 -22.95 11.51 -19.76
C ALA A 230 -21.83 10.48 -19.59
N TYR A 231 -21.79 9.84 -18.44
CA TYR A 231 -20.82 8.80 -18.08
C TYR A 231 -21.56 7.63 -17.44
N ASN A 232 -21.20 6.42 -17.86
CA ASN A 232 -21.58 5.23 -17.11
C ASN A 232 -20.59 5.06 -15.96
N ILE A 233 -21.08 4.95 -14.72
CA ILE A 233 -20.25 4.71 -13.54
C ILE A 233 -20.71 3.46 -12.82
N LYS A 234 -19.74 2.60 -12.44
CA LYS A 234 -19.98 1.34 -11.74
C LYS A 234 -18.95 1.15 -10.63
N LEU A 235 -19.39 0.67 -9.48
CA LEU A 235 -18.54 0.21 -8.41
C LEU A 235 -18.47 -1.32 -8.43
N GLU A 236 -17.28 -1.89 -8.51
CA GLU A 236 -17.08 -3.34 -8.51
C GLU A 236 -16.18 -3.76 -7.35
N ASP A 237 -16.71 -4.58 -6.45
CA ASP A 237 -15.94 -5.17 -5.37
C ASP A 237 -14.91 -6.16 -5.94
N VAL A 238 -13.65 -5.97 -5.60
CA VAL A 238 -12.60 -6.98 -5.84
C VAL A 238 -12.73 -8.12 -4.84
N LEU A 239 -13.04 -7.78 -3.59
CA LEU A 239 -13.40 -8.71 -2.52
C LEU A 239 -14.66 -8.20 -1.82
N ALA A 240 -15.66 -9.05 -1.73
CA ALA A 240 -16.95 -8.69 -1.16
C ALA A 240 -16.88 -8.19 0.30
N GLY A 241 -17.76 -7.26 0.65
CA GLY A 241 -17.98 -6.83 2.02
C GLY A 241 -17.65 -5.38 2.34
N ILE A 242 -17.19 -4.60 1.37
CA ILE A 242 -17.08 -3.14 1.50
C ILE A 242 -18.47 -2.52 1.34
N LYS A 243 -18.76 -1.54 2.18
CA LYS A 243 -19.95 -0.69 2.06
C LYS A 243 -19.54 0.72 1.70
N VAL A 244 -20.13 1.27 0.67
CA VAL A 244 -19.93 2.67 0.26
C VAL A 244 -21.16 3.46 0.69
N LYS A 245 -20.97 4.47 1.55
CA LYS A 245 -22.04 5.34 1.98
C LYS A 245 -22.35 6.43 0.96
N TYR A 246 -21.30 7.02 0.43
CA TYR A 246 -21.39 7.98 -0.68
C TYR A 246 -20.04 8.10 -1.40
N MET A 247 -20.12 8.51 -2.65
CA MET A 247 -19.01 9.07 -3.41
C MET A 247 -19.31 10.56 -3.68
N GLN A 248 -18.33 11.42 -3.48
CA GLN A 248 -18.46 12.86 -3.70
C GLN A 248 -17.47 13.29 -4.78
N PHE A 249 -17.97 14.05 -5.74
CA PHE A 249 -17.19 14.75 -6.76
C PHE A 249 -17.15 16.23 -6.38
N LYS A 250 -16.05 16.65 -5.75
CA LYS A 250 -15.87 18.03 -5.33
C LYS A 250 -15.20 18.82 -6.43
N LYS A 251 -15.92 19.74 -7.04
CA LYS A 251 -15.41 20.60 -8.10
C LYS A 251 -14.27 21.47 -7.61
N LEU A 252 -13.20 21.52 -8.37
CA LEU A 252 -12.06 22.39 -8.09
C LEU A 252 -12.35 23.80 -8.62
N LYS A 253 -12.17 24.81 -7.76
CA LYS A 253 -12.30 26.21 -8.20
C LYS A 253 -11.15 26.51 -9.17
N LYS A 254 -11.47 27.08 -10.32
CA LYS A 254 -10.43 27.67 -11.20
C LYS A 254 -9.69 28.73 -10.38
N LYS A 255 -8.37 28.60 -10.31
CA LYS A 255 -7.51 29.65 -9.75
C LYS A 255 -7.47 30.85 -10.67
#